data_46d96c8c079467500c20f10c52ff6f84
#
_entry.id   46d96c8c079467500c20f10c52ff6f84
#
_cell.length_a   1.000
_cell.length_b   1.000
_cell.length_c   1.000
_cell.angle_alpha   90.00
_cell.angle_beta   90.00
_cell.angle_gamma   90.00
#
_symmetry.space_group_name_H-M   'P 1'
#
loop_
_entity.id
_entity.type
_entity.pdbx_description
1 polymer ?
#
loop_
_entity_poly.entity_id
_entity_poly.type
_entity_poly.pdbx_seq_one_letter_code
_entity_poly.pdbx_strand_id
1 'polypeptide(L)'
;MSFMSSVTTRLIPFGEYSTWVRTETPDAPREGALPLVVLHGGPGMAHNYVRNIGLLADETGRMVIHYDQLGCGNSMHLPDAPADFWTPQLFVDEFENLLETLDLDRVHLLGQSWGGMLAAEIAVRRNPALASVSICNSPASMPLWSEAASALRDELPTEVQGALDRHEAAGTLDDPEYVAASAVFYERHVCRVTPTPPDFQESVDQMEAEPTVYHTMNGPNEFHVVGTLASWTVVDRLDRIDTPTLVVAGEFDEATPATWEPFATRIAGATTHVFAGASHCVHLEQPEIFRAEIAHFLSKHDLSTHDYSTSDRRDLTS
;
A
#
# COMPACT_ATOMS: atom_id res chain seq x y z
N MET A 1 21.47 21.96 12.50
CA MET A 1 22.07 20.72 11.97
C MET A 1 20.91 19.96 11.36
N SER A 2 20.95 19.68 10.06
CA SER A 2 19.94 18.82 9.42
C SER A 2 20.26 17.39 9.86
N PHE A 3 19.45 16.82 10.73
CA PHE A 3 19.50 15.42 11.04
C PHE A 3 18.93 14.71 9.80
N MET A 4 19.69 13.82 9.20
CA MET A 4 19.24 13.00 8.08
C MET A 4 19.29 11.55 8.53
N SER A 5 18.18 10.84 8.35
CA SER A 5 18.13 9.39 8.61
C SER A 5 19.17 8.66 7.75
N SER A 6 19.75 7.61 8.31
CA SER A 6 20.58 6.69 7.52
C SER A 6 19.70 5.72 6.76
N VAL A 7 20.05 5.48 5.50
CA VAL A 7 19.34 4.54 4.64
C VAL A 7 20.21 3.31 4.41
N THR A 8 19.64 2.13 4.65
CA THR A 8 20.26 0.85 4.34
C THR A 8 19.35 0.00 3.48
N THR A 9 19.93 -0.78 2.56
CA THR A 9 19.20 -1.74 1.76
C THR A 9 19.82 -3.12 1.84
N ARG A 10 19.00 -4.16 1.82
CA ARG A 10 19.47 -5.54 1.81
C ARG A 10 18.45 -6.49 1.21
N LEU A 11 18.92 -7.65 0.75
CA LEU A 11 18.05 -8.79 0.47
C LEU A 11 17.94 -9.64 1.73
N ILE A 12 16.72 -10.08 2.04
CA ILE A 12 16.44 -11.06 3.10
C ILE A 12 15.89 -12.33 2.46
N PRO A 13 16.15 -13.53 3.04
CA PRO A 13 15.59 -14.76 2.52
C PRO A 13 14.08 -14.86 2.80
N PHE A 14 13.32 -15.41 1.83
CA PHE A 14 11.94 -15.83 2.00
C PHE A 14 11.77 -17.21 1.36
N GLY A 15 11.94 -18.27 2.15
CA GLY A 15 12.06 -19.63 1.64
C GLY A 15 13.22 -19.77 0.65
N GLU A 16 12.93 -20.16 -0.58
CA GLU A 16 13.90 -20.22 -1.68
C GLU A 16 14.04 -18.89 -2.46
N TYR A 17 13.23 -17.89 -2.10
CA TYR A 17 13.19 -16.56 -2.72
C TYR A 17 13.95 -15.53 -1.89
N SER A 18 13.97 -14.29 -2.40
CA SER A 18 14.54 -13.15 -1.66
C SER A 18 13.69 -11.91 -1.82
N THR A 19 13.48 -11.21 -0.70
CA THR A 19 12.79 -9.94 -0.59
C THR A 19 13.79 -8.81 -0.38
N TRP A 20 13.68 -7.75 -1.18
CA TRP A 20 14.50 -6.56 -0.99
C TRP A 20 13.84 -5.62 0.02
N VAL A 21 14.66 -5.13 0.95
CA VAL A 21 14.22 -4.28 2.07
C VAL A 21 15.04 -3.00 2.09
N ARG A 22 14.38 -1.87 2.28
CA ARG A 22 14.94 -0.55 2.53
C ARG A 22 14.52 -0.07 3.92
N THR A 23 15.50 0.31 4.73
CA THR A 23 15.29 0.81 6.08
C THR A 23 15.84 2.23 6.21
N GLU A 24 14.99 3.16 6.62
CA GLU A 24 15.35 4.49 7.08
C GLU A 24 15.44 4.47 8.61
N THR A 25 16.64 4.66 9.14
CA THR A 25 16.88 4.73 10.58
C THR A 25 17.14 6.18 10.97
N PRO A 26 16.34 6.77 11.89
CA PRO A 26 16.52 8.16 12.29
C PRO A 26 17.82 8.36 13.07
N ASP A 27 18.52 9.48 12.84
CA ASP A 27 19.71 9.86 13.61
C ASP A 27 19.40 10.12 15.09
N ALA A 28 18.16 10.54 15.39
CA ALA A 28 17.68 10.78 16.74
C ALA A 28 16.42 9.94 17.03
N PRO A 29 16.59 8.66 17.39
CA PRO A 29 15.44 7.79 17.71
C PRO A 29 14.63 8.36 18.88
N ARG A 30 13.29 8.36 18.74
CA ARG A 30 12.39 8.75 19.83
C ARG A 30 12.03 7.51 20.65
N GLU A 31 12.20 7.63 21.95
CA GLU A 31 11.84 6.55 22.89
C GLU A 31 10.36 6.20 22.76
N GLY A 32 10.06 4.91 22.68
CA GLY A 32 8.71 4.39 22.51
C GLY A 32 8.16 4.42 21.08
N ALA A 33 8.83 5.09 20.14
CA ALA A 33 8.42 5.09 18.75
C ALA A 33 8.59 3.71 18.13
N LEU A 34 7.48 3.07 17.76
CA LEU A 34 7.49 1.78 17.08
C LEU A 34 7.87 1.94 15.60
N PRO A 35 8.54 0.95 14.99
CA PRO A 35 8.81 0.93 13.55
C PRO A 35 7.52 1.02 12.72
N LEU A 36 7.62 1.64 11.54
CA LEU A 36 6.56 1.65 10.52
C LEU A 36 6.99 0.75 9.36
N VAL A 37 6.18 -0.24 9.01
CA VAL A 37 6.31 -1.02 7.78
C VAL A 37 5.34 -0.48 6.74
N VAL A 38 5.84 -0.21 5.52
CA VAL A 38 5.08 0.35 4.40
C VAL A 38 4.92 -0.70 3.30
N LEU A 39 3.68 -0.99 2.93
CA LEU A 39 3.30 -1.89 1.85
C LEU A 39 2.94 -1.09 0.61
N HIS A 40 3.66 -1.32 -0.48
CA HIS A 40 3.34 -0.70 -1.77
C HIS A 40 2.12 -1.36 -2.43
N GLY A 41 1.56 -0.69 -3.42
CA GLY A 41 0.39 -1.10 -4.20
C GLY A 41 0.71 -1.88 -5.48
N GLY A 42 -0.19 -1.81 -6.40
CA GLY A 42 -0.28 -2.57 -7.63
C GLY A 42 -1.45 -3.58 -7.57
N PRO A 43 -1.26 -4.87 -7.21
CA PRO A 43 0.00 -5.56 -6.88
C PRO A 43 0.99 -5.51 -8.04
N GLY A 44 2.30 -5.52 -7.77
CA GLY A 44 3.29 -5.52 -8.85
C GLY A 44 4.06 -4.20 -9.03
N MET A 45 3.62 -3.10 -8.39
CA MET A 45 4.42 -1.87 -8.27
C MET A 45 5.67 -2.13 -7.39
N ALA A 46 6.43 -1.09 -7.09
CA ALA A 46 7.58 -1.18 -6.19
C ALA A 46 7.54 -0.04 -5.15
N HIS A 47 8.46 -0.06 -4.19
CA HIS A 47 8.49 0.93 -3.09
C HIS A 47 8.70 2.39 -3.53
N ASN A 48 9.20 2.64 -4.74
CA ASN A 48 9.67 3.96 -5.19
C ASN A 48 8.61 5.04 -5.00
N TYR A 49 7.40 4.81 -5.45
CA TYR A 49 6.33 5.81 -5.40
C TYR A 49 5.79 6.09 -3.97
N VAL A 50 6.03 5.18 -3.01
CA VAL A 50 5.71 5.38 -1.58
C VAL A 50 6.94 5.75 -0.75
N ARG A 51 8.11 5.89 -1.37
CA ARG A 51 9.40 6.16 -0.72
C ARG A 51 9.41 7.45 0.10
N ASN A 52 8.63 8.45 -0.29
CA ASN A 52 8.50 9.72 0.44
C ASN A 52 7.88 9.58 1.85
N ILE A 53 7.23 8.45 2.14
CA ILE A 53 6.73 8.11 3.48
C ILE A 53 7.91 7.85 4.43
N GLY A 54 9.05 7.45 3.90
CA GLY A 54 10.31 7.28 4.65
C GLY A 54 10.78 8.53 5.39
N LEU A 55 10.38 9.73 4.94
CA LEU A 55 10.67 11.00 5.63
C LEU A 55 10.08 11.05 7.06
N LEU A 56 9.10 10.20 7.36
CA LEU A 56 8.61 10.03 8.73
C LEU A 56 9.71 9.57 9.70
N ALA A 57 10.81 8.99 9.21
CA ALA A 57 11.94 8.64 10.07
C ALA A 57 12.53 9.88 10.74
N ASP A 58 12.84 10.91 9.97
CA ASP A 58 13.37 12.18 10.49
C ASP A 58 12.31 12.98 11.26
N GLU A 59 11.07 12.99 10.76
CA GLU A 59 9.97 13.78 11.33
C GLU A 59 9.49 13.25 12.69
N THR A 60 9.60 11.93 12.94
CA THR A 60 8.99 11.28 14.12
C THR A 60 9.96 10.50 14.99
N GLY A 61 11.23 10.35 14.56
CA GLY A 61 12.24 9.56 15.27
C GLY A 61 11.95 8.06 15.31
N ARG A 62 11.18 7.51 14.33
CA ARG A 62 10.90 6.08 14.19
C ARG A 62 11.65 5.48 13.01
N MET A 63 11.95 4.20 13.08
CA MET A 63 12.41 3.46 11.92
C MET A 63 11.26 3.33 10.90
N VAL A 64 11.55 3.54 9.60
CA VAL A 64 10.61 3.28 8.51
C VAL A 64 11.20 2.21 7.60
N ILE A 65 10.38 1.21 7.28
CA ILE A 65 10.78 0.04 6.51
C ILE A 65 9.88 -0.06 5.28
N HIS A 66 10.49 0.03 4.09
CA HIS A 66 9.88 -0.33 2.84
C HIS A 66 10.45 -1.66 2.37
N TYR A 67 9.66 -2.43 1.66
CA TYR A 67 10.18 -3.58 0.92
C TYR A 67 9.48 -3.71 -0.43
N ASP A 68 10.20 -4.22 -1.40
CA ASP A 68 9.60 -4.65 -2.65
C ASP A 68 9.06 -6.06 -2.44
N GLN A 69 7.74 -6.25 -2.62
CA GLN A 69 7.12 -7.56 -2.47
C GLN A 69 7.69 -8.53 -3.52
N LEU A 70 7.61 -9.83 -3.27
CA LEU A 70 8.11 -10.85 -4.18
C LEU A 70 7.55 -10.65 -5.60
N GLY A 71 8.41 -10.74 -6.59
CA GLY A 71 8.06 -10.47 -7.99
C GLY A 71 8.05 -9.00 -8.37
N CYS A 72 8.41 -8.07 -7.47
CA CYS A 72 8.34 -6.63 -7.66
C CYS A 72 9.70 -5.96 -7.47
N GLY A 73 9.96 -4.88 -8.20
CA GLY A 73 11.08 -3.99 -8.00
C GLY A 73 12.44 -4.68 -7.92
N ASN A 74 13.11 -4.58 -6.77
CA ASN A 74 14.43 -5.15 -6.51
C ASN A 74 14.38 -6.56 -5.87
N SER A 75 13.19 -7.07 -5.55
CA SER A 75 13.01 -8.42 -5.04
C SER A 75 13.18 -9.47 -6.15
N MET A 76 13.25 -10.74 -5.78
CA MET A 76 13.37 -11.81 -6.76
C MET A 76 12.13 -11.86 -7.65
N HIS A 77 12.33 -11.84 -8.97
CA HIS A 77 11.28 -11.99 -9.98
C HIS A 77 11.07 -13.45 -10.37
N LEU A 78 9.84 -13.82 -10.66
CA LEU A 78 9.42 -15.18 -11.01
C LEU A 78 8.51 -15.15 -12.25
N PRO A 79 9.04 -14.81 -13.44
CA PRO A 79 8.23 -14.61 -14.65
C PRO A 79 7.49 -15.88 -15.11
N ASP A 80 8.01 -17.06 -14.76
CA ASP A 80 7.43 -18.34 -15.14
C ASP A 80 6.50 -18.95 -14.05
N ALA A 81 6.27 -18.24 -12.94
CA ALA A 81 5.38 -18.74 -11.89
C ALA A 81 3.94 -18.82 -12.37
N PRO A 82 3.22 -19.93 -12.07
CA PRO A 82 1.84 -20.08 -12.52
C PRO A 82 0.90 -19.07 -11.80
N ALA A 83 -0.25 -18.77 -12.41
CA ALA A 83 -1.15 -17.74 -11.91
C ALA A 83 -1.66 -18.00 -10.48
N ASP A 84 -1.85 -19.26 -10.10
CA ASP A 84 -2.30 -19.69 -8.78
C ASP A 84 -1.22 -19.59 -7.68
N PHE A 85 0.03 -19.33 -8.05
CA PHE A 85 1.10 -19.00 -7.11
C PHE A 85 0.88 -17.62 -6.48
N TRP A 86 0.41 -16.64 -7.25
CA TRP A 86 0.24 -15.26 -6.83
C TRP A 86 -1.07 -15.06 -6.05
N THR A 87 -1.00 -15.21 -4.75
CA THR A 87 -2.16 -15.13 -3.84
C THR A 87 -1.95 -14.11 -2.72
N PRO A 88 -3.01 -13.50 -2.15
CA PRO A 88 -2.88 -12.66 -0.97
C PRO A 88 -2.17 -13.38 0.20
N GLN A 89 -2.31 -14.72 0.32
CA GLN A 89 -1.65 -15.50 1.36
C GLN A 89 -0.13 -15.48 1.22
N LEU A 90 0.41 -15.60 0.01
CA LEU A 90 1.84 -15.52 -0.26
C LEU A 90 2.46 -14.23 0.32
N PHE A 91 1.81 -13.10 0.08
CA PHE A 91 2.30 -11.80 0.55
C PHE A 91 2.08 -11.58 2.05
N VAL A 92 1.09 -12.23 2.64
CA VAL A 92 0.97 -12.28 4.12
C VAL A 92 2.11 -13.08 4.73
N ASP A 93 2.43 -14.25 4.16
CA ASP A 93 3.54 -15.08 4.63
C ASP A 93 4.89 -14.36 4.46
N GLU A 94 5.05 -13.59 3.37
CA GLU A 94 6.23 -12.73 3.16
C GLU A 94 6.34 -11.62 4.21
N PHE A 95 5.24 -10.95 4.56
CA PHE A 95 5.23 -9.95 5.64
C PHE A 95 5.58 -10.58 7.01
N GLU A 96 5.04 -11.74 7.34
CA GLU A 96 5.36 -12.45 8.58
C GLU A 96 6.85 -12.85 8.63
N ASN A 97 7.41 -13.34 7.52
CA ASN A 97 8.83 -13.61 7.37
C ASN A 97 9.70 -12.35 7.52
N LEU A 98 9.23 -11.20 7.01
CA LEU A 98 9.91 -9.93 7.17
C LEU A 98 10.01 -9.54 8.64
N LEU A 99 8.91 -9.64 9.40
CA LEU A 99 8.92 -9.35 10.85
C LEU A 99 9.90 -10.25 11.59
N GLU A 100 9.87 -11.57 11.33
CA GLU A 100 10.77 -12.54 11.97
C GLU A 100 12.24 -12.25 11.62
N THR A 101 12.55 -12.05 10.34
CA THR A 101 13.93 -11.85 9.87
C THR A 101 14.54 -10.52 10.35
N LEU A 102 13.71 -9.52 10.58
CA LEU A 102 14.14 -8.20 11.07
C LEU A 102 14.06 -8.07 12.60
N ASP A 103 13.60 -9.11 13.32
CA ASP A 103 13.42 -9.11 14.77
C ASP A 103 12.46 -7.98 15.24
N LEU A 104 11.29 -7.90 14.59
CA LEU A 104 10.29 -6.86 14.81
C LEU A 104 9.09 -7.41 15.60
N ASP A 105 9.13 -7.28 16.91
CA ASP A 105 8.07 -7.75 17.80
C ASP A 105 6.78 -6.93 17.71
N ARG A 106 6.89 -5.64 17.38
CA ARG A 106 5.75 -4.72 17.31
C ARG A 106 5.99 -3.59 16.33
N VAL A 107 5.03 -3.40 15.42
CA VAL A 107 5.12 -2.43 14.32
C VAL A 107 3.80 -1.71 14.09
N HIS A 108 3.88 -0.53 13.50
CA HIS A 108 2.79 0.06 12.75
C HIS A 108 2.83 -0.45 11.31
N LEU A 109 1.67 -0.65 10.70
CA LEU A 109 1.55 -1.08 9.31
C LEU A 109 0.82 0.01 8.50
N LEU A 110 1.37 0.40 7.36
CA LEU A 110 0.73 1.28 6.40
C LEU A 110 0.71 0.60 5.04
N GLY A 111 -0.46 0.48 4.45
CA GLY A 111 -0.59 -0.04 3.08
C GLY A 111 -1.31 0.95 2.19
N GLN A 112 -0.81 1.16 0.97
CA GLN A 112 -1.42 1.99 -0.05
C GLN A 112 -1.96 1.12 -1.19
N SER A 113 -3.19 1.36 -1.63
CA SER A 113 -3.83 0.62 -2.72
C SER A 113 -3.89 -0.88 -2.42
N TRP A 114 -3.36 -1.75 -3.30
CA TRP A 114 -3.16 -3.17 -2.99
C TRP A 114 -2.48 -3.40 -1.64
N GLY A 115 -1.49 -2.56 -1.27
CA GLY A 115 -0.85 -2.65 0.05
C GLY A 115 -1.84 -2.47 1.20
N GLY A 116 -2.91 -1.68 1.03
CA GLY A 116 -3.99 -1.54 2.00
C GLY A 116 -4.92 -2.76 2.04
N MET A 117 -5.18 -3.41 0.89
CA MET A 117 -5.87 -4.71 0.85
C MET A 117 -5.07 -5.77 1.61
N LEU A 118 -3.76 -5.82 1.38
CA LEU A 118 -2.84 -6.72 2.08
C LEU A 118 -2.78 -6.41 3.59
N ALA A 119 -2.73 -5.12 3.97
CA ALA A 119 -2.77 -4.71 5.37
C ALA A 119 -4.07 -5.19 6.07
N ALA A 120 -5.21 -5.12 5.38
CA ALA A 120 -6.47 -5.65 5.88
C ALA A 120 -6.44 -7.19 6.01
N GLU A 121 -5.86 -7.92 5.05
CA GLU A 121 -5.66 -9.38 5.13
C GLU A 121 -4.78 -9.77 6.32
N ILE A 122 -3.75 -9.00 6.63
CA ILE A 122 -2.89 -9.21 7.80
C ILE A 122 -3.66 -8.91 9.09
N ALA A 123 -4.42 -7.80 9.12
CA ALA A 123 -5.12 -7.36 10.32
C ALA A 123 -6.28 -8.28 10.73
N VAL A 124 -7.05 -8.85 9.78
CA VAL A 124 -8.13 -9.80 10.08
C VAL A 124 -7.64 -11.09 10.74
N ARG A 125 -6.34 -11.38 10.67
CA ARG A 125 -5.69 -12.52 11.34
C ARG A 125 -5.30 -12.22 12.79
N ARG A 126 -5.48 -10.95 13.24
CA ARG A 126 -5.13 -10.50 14.58
C ARG A 126 -3.67 -10.74 14.91
N ASN A 127 -2.78 -10.41 13.98
CA ASN A 127 -1.34 -10.52 14.19
C ASN A 127 -0.93 -9.64 15.40
N PRO A 128 -0.38 -10.24 16.48
CA PRO A 128 -0.07 -9.51 17.71
C PRO A 128 1.03 -8.46 17.56
N ALA A 129 1.81 -8.56 16.49
CA ALA A 129 2.83 -7.56 16.17
C ALA A 129 2.25 -6.21 15.71
N LEU A 130 0.97 -6.14 15.33
CA LEU A 130 0.36 -4.90 14.87
C LEU A 130 -0.03 -3.98 16.03
N ALA A 131 0.61 -2.82 16.13
CA ALA A 131 0.23 -1.74 17.04
C ALA A 131 -0.88 -0.87 16.47
N SER A 132 -0.85 -0.59 15.17
CA SER A 132 -1.91 0.06 14.41
C SER A 132 -1.80 -0.24 12.92
N VAL A 133 -2.87 0.01 12.18
CA VAL A 133 -2.95 -0.16 10.73
C VAL A 133 -3.47 1.11 10.07
N SER A 134 -2.78 1.59 9.04
CA SER A 134 -3.25 2.66 8.14
C SER A 134 -3.56 2.06 6.78
N ILE A 135 -4.83 2.07 6.38
CA ILE A 135 -5.33 1.60 5.08
C ILE A 135 -5.56 2.82 4.21
N CYS A 136 -4.67 3.02 3.22
CA CYS A 136 -4.65 4.23 2.42
C CYS A 136 -5.08 3.95 0.98
N ASN A 137 -6.10 4.70 0.51
CA ASN A 137 -6.54 4.67 -0.90
C ASN A 137 -6.78 3.23 -1.40
N SER A 138 -7.62 2.47 -0.69
CA SER A 138 -7.71 1.02 -0.88
C SER A 138 -9.15 0.52 -0.78
N PRO A 139 -9.57 -0.43 -1.64
CA PRO A 139 -10.88 -1.04 -1.55
C PRO A 139 -10.94 -2.18 -0.52
N ALA A 140 -12.11 -2.39 0.07
CA ALA A 140 -12.39 -3.58 0.88
C ALA A 140 -12.85 -4.77 0.02
N SER A 141 -13.09 -4.55 -1.27
CA SER A 141 -13.64 -5.54 -2.20
C SER A 141 -13.37 -5.15 -3.64
N MET A 142 -12.83 -6.06 -4.44
CA MET A 142 -12.60 -5.83 -5.87
C MET A 142 -13.91 -5.80 -6.71
N PRO A 143 -14.98 -6.55 -6.38
CA PRO A 143 -16.29 -6.28 -6.97
C PRO A 143 -16.78 -4.83 -6.79
N LEU A 144 -16.64 -4.24 -5.58
CA LEU A 144 -16.98 -2.83 -5.36
C LEU A 144 -16.06 -1.88 -6.12
N TRP A 145 -14.78 -2.23 -6.23
CA TRP A 145 -13.81 -1.49 -7.06
C TRP A 145 -14.23 -1.46 -8.53
N SER A 146 -14.57 -2.60 -9.11
CA SER A 146 -14.98 -2.70 -10.50
C SER A 146 -16.25 -1.92 -10.81
N GLU A 147 -17.22 -1.90 -9.88
CA GLU A 147 -18.42 -1.07 -9.99
C GLU A 147 -18.07 0.42 -9.94
N ALA A 148 -17.20 0.83 -9.03
CA ALA A 148 -16.74 2.21 -8.89
C ALA A 148 -15.95 2.67 -10.12
N ALA A 149 -15.02 1.86 -10.60
CA ALA A 149 -14.24 2.15 -11.81
C ALA A 149 -15.14 2.32 -13.05
N SER A 150 -16.17 1.48 -13.19
CA SER A 150 -17.16 1.61 -14.25
C SER A 150 -17.91 2.94 -14.16
N ALA A 151 -18.37 3.33 -12.97
CA ALA A 151 -19.05 4.60 -12.75
C ALA A 151 -18.15 5.81 -13.07
N LEU A 152 -16.89 5.78 -12.67
CA LEU A 152 -15.92 6.84 -13.01
C LEU A 152 -15.61 6.91 -14.51
N ARG A 153 -15.58 5.76 -15.21
CA ARG A 153 -15.44 5.73 -16.68
C ARG A 153 -16.63 6.38 -17.36
N ASP A 154 -17.85 6.19 -16.88
CA ASP A 154 -19.07 6.80 -17.44
C ASP A 154 -19.04 8.34 -17.35
N GLU A 155 -18.21 8.91 -16.46
CA GLU A 155 -18.01 10.36 -16.31
C GLU A 155 -16.89 10.93 -17.23
N LEU A 156 -16.16 10.07 -17.95
CA LEU A 156 -15.15 10.52 -18.91
C LEU A 156 -15.80 11.12 -20.17
N PRO A 157 -15.06 11.95 -20.95
CA PRO A 157 -15.54 12.40 -22.25
C PRO A 157 -15.94 11.24 -23.16
N THR A 158 -17.01 11.39 -23.94
CA THR A 158 -17.56 10.31 -24.79
C THR A 158 -16.54 9.74 -25.78
N GLU A 159 -15.64 10.57 -26.31
CA GLU A 159 -14.55 10.14 -27.18
C GLU A 159 -13.54 9.24 -26.45
N VAL A 160 -13.26 9.53 -25.17
CA VAL A 160 -12.36 8.72 -24.32
C VAL A 160 -13.02 7.39 -24.02
N GLN A 161 -14.27 7.38 -23.58
CA GLN A 161 -15.04 6.13 -23.35
C GLN A 161 -15.04 5.25 -24.60
N GLY A 162 -15.36 5.85 -25.77
CA GLY A 162 -15.40 5.12 -27.05
C GLY A 162 -14.04 4.56 -27.49
N ALA A 163 -12.92 5.21 -27.15
CA ALA A 163 -11.59 4.69 -27.37
C ALA A 163 -11.30 3.48 -26.49
N LEU A 164 -11.55 3.61 -25.17
CA LEU A 164 -11.36 2.50 -24.22
C LEU A 164 -12.16 1.26 -24.64
N ASP A 165 -13.45 1.40 -24.89
CA ASP A 165 -14.33 0.28 -25.27
C ASP A 165 -13.91 -0.42 -26.56
N ARG A 166 -13.48 0.37 -27.58
CA ARG A 166 -13.03 -0.19 -28.87
C ARG A 166 -11.79 -1.06 -28.72
N HIS A 167 -10.78 -0.54 -28.00
CA HIS A 167 -9.50 -1.23 -27.86
C HIS A 167 -9.59 -2.42 -26.91
N GLU A 168 -10.39 -2.34 -25.87
CA GLU A 168 -10.68 -3.47 -24.96
C GLU A 168 -11.39 -4.61 -25.72
N ALA A 169 -12.41 -4.29 -26.53
CA ALA A 169 -13.10 -5.27 -27.36
C ALA A 169 -12.20 -5.89 -28.44
N ALA A 170 -11.20 -5.14 -28.93
CA ALA A 170 -10.26 -5.60 -29.95
C ALA A 170 -9.01 -6.29 -29.36
N GLY A 171 -8.76 -6.18 -28.04
CA GLY A 171 -7.54 -6.65 -27.38
C GLY A 171 -6.27 -5.88 -27.79
N THR A 172 -6.41 -4.60 -28.18
CA THR A 172 -5.31 -3.71 -28.61
C THR A 172 -4.98 -2.66 -27.54
N LEU A 173 -4.61 -3.12 -26.34
CA LEU A 173 -4.43 -2.27 -25.17
C LEU A 173 -3.11 -1.47 -25.18
N ASP A 174 -2.20 -1.80 -26.07
CA ASP A 174 -0.94 -1.12 -26.35
C ASP A 174 -1.04 -0.05 -27.48
N ASP A 175 -2.24 0.11 -28.09
CA ASP A 175 -2.45 1.14 -29.10
C ASP A 175 -2.30 2.55 -28.48
N PRO A 176 -1.59 3.48 -29.14
CA PRO A 176 -1.42 4.85 -28.63
C PRO A 176 -2.73 5.58 -28.32
N GLU A 177 -3.84 5.29 -29.01
CA GLU A 177 -5.15 5.86 -28.71
C GLU A 177 -5.70 5.35 -27.37
N TYR A 178 -5.53 4.04 -27.05
CA TYR A 178 -5.91 3.47 -25.77
C TYR A 178 -5.09 4.03 -24.62
N VAL A 179 -3.75 4.09 -24.81
CA VAL A 179 -2.83 4.67 -23.81
C VAL A 179 -3.20 6.12 -23.50
N ALA A 180 -3.47 6.93 -24.53
CA ALA A 180 -3.89 8.33 -24.34
C ALA A 180 -5.26 8.45 -23.66
N ALA A 181 -6.20 7.56 -23.98
CA ALA A 181 -7.51 7.52 -23.33
C ALA A 181 -7.41 7.10 -21.84
N SER A 182 -6.58 6.09 -21.54
CA SER A 182 -6.30 5.66 -20.18
C SER A 182 -5.66 6.76 -19.34
N ALA A 183 -4.73 7.52 -19.92
CA ALA A 183 -4.09 8.64 -19.22
C ALA A 183 -5.11 9.67 -18.68
N VAL A 184 -6.24 9.88 -19.37
CA VAL A 184 -7.30 10.80 -18.90
C VAL A 184 -7.93 10.30 -17.58
N PHE A 185 -8.11 8.99 -17.42
CA PHE A 185 -8.58 8.40 -16.16
C PHE A 185 -7.52 8.54 -15.06
N TYR A 186 -6.27 8.20 -15.37
CA TYR A 186 -5.15 8.27 -14.42
C TYR A 186 -4.91 9.69 -13.89
N GLU A 187 -4.94 10.71 -14.77
CA GLU A 187 -4.79 12.11 -14.39
C GLU A 187 -5.94 12.63 -13.49
N ARG A 188 -7.11 12.03 -13.56
CA ARG A 188 -8.26 12.42 -12.73
C ARG A 188 -8.29 11.72 -11.39
N HIS A 189 -7.99 10.41 -11.37
CA HIS A 189 -8.34 9.52 -10.28
C HIS A 189 -7.15 8.82 -9.63
N VAL A 190 -5.99 8.68 -10.32
CA VAL A 190 -4.82 7.99 -9.79
C VAL A 190 -3.77 8.97 -9.26
N CYS A 191 -3.27 9.88 -10.08
CA CYS A 191 -2.31 10.90 -9.66
C CYS A 191 -2.51 12.20 -10.41
N ARG A 192 -2.87 13.25 -9.68
CA ARG A 192 -3.20 14.59 -10.24
C ARG A 192 -1.99 15.53 -10.33
N VAL A 193 -0.78 15.04 -9.97
CA VAL A 193 0.45 15.82 -10.05
C VAL A 193 0.96 15.86 -11.49
N THR A 194 1.17 17.06 -12.02
CA THR A 194 1.72 17.24 -13.38
C THR A 194 2.97 18.14 -13.30
N PRO A 195 4.13 17.74 -13.85
CA PRO A 195 4.39 16.44 -14.50
C PRO A 195 4.37 15.27 -13.50
N THR A 196 4.19 14.05 -14.02
CA THR A 196 4.22 12.82 -13.23
C THR A 196 5.44 12.79 -12.31
N PRO A 197 5.27 12.51 -11.00
CA PRO A 197 6.39 12.45 -10.06
C PRO A 197 7.42 11.39 -10.49
N PRO A 198 8.73 11.70 -10.46
CA PRO A 198 9.77 10.75 -10.88
C PRO A 198 9.71 9.41 -10.15
N ASP A 199 9.44 9.42 -8.84
CA ASP A 199 9.35 8.20 -8.02
C ASP A 199 8.14 7.32 -8.43
N PHE A 200 7.05 7.94 -8.87
CA PHE A 200 5.89 7.22 -9.43
C PHE A 200 6.23 6.61 -10.79
N GLN A 201 6.83 7.39 -11.69
CA GLN A 201 7.26 6.90 -13.00
C GLN A 201 8.26 5.74 -12.86
N GLU A 202 9.22 5.83 -11.93
CA GLU A 202 10.20 4.76 -11.68
C GLU A 202 9.50 3.44 -11.28
N SER A 203 8.46 3.50 -10.44
CA SER A 203 7.68 2.30 -10.08
C SER A 203 6.88 1.74 -11.24
N VAL A 204 6.32 2.59 -12.10
CA VAL A 204 5.61 2.17 -13.31
C VAL A 204 6.57 1.49 -14.29
N ASP A 205 7.73 2.12 -14.56
CA ASP A 205 8.74 1.58 -15.47
C ASP A 205 9.24 0.19 -15.01
N GLN A 206 9.41 -0.02 -13.70
CA GLN A 206 9.80 -1.32 -13.14
C GLN A 206 8.69 -2.36 -13.30
N MET A 207 7.44 -1.99 -13.04
CA MET A 207 6.28 -2.87 -13.23
C MET A 207 6.10 -3.25 -14.70
N GLU A 208 6.24 -2.30 -15.62
CA GLU A 208 6.12 -2.56 -17.08
C GLU A 208 7.26 -3.45 -17.60
N ALA A 209 8.46 -3.34 -17.01
CA ALA A 209 9.58 -4.20 -17.36
C ALA A 209 9.37 -5.68 -16.96
N GLU A 210 8.62 -5.93 -15.89
CA GLU A 210 8.29 -7.28 -15.41
C GLU A 210 6.85 -7.31 -14.84
N PRO A 211 5.83 -7.36 -15.70
CA PRO A 211 4.44 -7.15 -15.32
C PRO A 211 3.74 -8.41 -14.76
N THR A 212 4.46 -9.51 -14.53
CA THR A 212 3.89 -10.82 -14.19
C THR A 212 2.90 -10.72 -13.02
N VAL A 213 3.29 -10.10 -11.90
CA VAL A 213 2.43 -9.96 -10.72
C VAL A 213 1.21 -9.11 -11.03
N TYR A 214 1.42 -7.92 -11.62
CA TYR A 214 0.35 -6.97 -11.92
C TYR A 214 -0.70 -7.57 -12.85
N HIS A 215 -0.27 -8.09 -14.00
CA HIS A 215 -1.19 -8.64 -15.00
C HIS A 215 -1.89 -9.91 -14.49
N THR A 216 -1.22 -10.73 -13.68
CA THR A 216 -1.82 -11.96 -13.14
C THR A 216 -2.87 -11.66 -12.08
N MET A 217 -2.57 -10.75 -11.15
CA MET A 217 -3.43 -10.51 -9.99
C MET A 217 -4.49 -9.45 -10.26
N ASN A 218 -4.16 -8.34 -10.92
CA ASN A 218 -5.07 -7.25 -11.23
C ASN A 218 -5.63 -7.36 -12.65
N GLY A 219 -4.80 -7.26 -13.63
CA GLY A 219 -5.14 -7.17 -15.04
C GLY A 219 -4.31 -6.09 -15.74
N PRO A 220 -4.72 -5.61 -16.92
CA PRO A 220 -3.91 -4.70 -17.71
C PRO A 220 -3.84 -3.28 -17.13
N ASN A 221 -4.81 -2.86 -16.32
CA ASN A 221 -4.86 -1.52 -15.70
C ASN A 221 -5.85 -1.46 -14.54
N GLU A 222 -5.99 -0.30 -13.88
CA GLU A 222 -6.78 -0.11 -12.67
C GLU A 222 -8.30 -0.30 -12.88
N PHE A 223 -8.81 -0.02 -14.06
CA PHE A 223 -10.24 -0.07 -14.36
C PHE A 223 -10.67 -1.26 -15.24
N HIS A 224 -9.75 -2.18 -15.59
CA HIS A 224 -10.04 -3.42 -16.32
C HIS A 224 -9.52 -4.63 -15.55
N VAL A 225 -10.17 -4.91 -14.42
CA VAL A 225 -9.75 -5.94 -13.46
C VAL A 225 -10.25 -7.31 -13.90
N VAL A 226 -9.35 -8.13 -14.41
CA VAL A 226 -9.61 -9.48 -14.91
C VAL A 226 -8.71 -10.55 -14.29
N GLY A 227 -7.81 -10.15 -13.40
CA GLY A 227 -6.84 -11.01 -12.73
C GLY A 227 -7.44 -11.83 -11.59
N THR A 228 -6.58 -12.55 -10.88
CA THR A 228 -6.98 -13.48 -9.79
C THR A 228 -7.64 -12.76 -8.62
N LEU A 229 -7.44 -11.44 -8.46
CA LEU A 229 -8.09 -10.62 -7.43
C LEU A 229 -9.52 -10.19 -7.77
N ALA A 230 -10.02 -10.40 -8.99
CA ALA A 230 -11.32 -9.87 -9.43
C ALA A 230 -12.50 -10.21 -8.49
N SER A 231 -12.43 -11.32 -7.77
CA SER A 231 -13.45 -11.74 -6.79
C SER A 231 -13.03 -11.53 -5.32
N TRP A 232 -11.87 -10.94 -5.07
CA TRP A 232 -11.37 -10.75 -3.70
C TRP A 232 -12.24 -9.79 -2.90
N THR A 233 -12.50 -10.17 -1.63
CA THR A 233 -13.18 -9.31 -0.66
C THR A 233 -12.75 -9.68 0.77
N VAL A 234 -12.63 -8.67 1.61
CA VAL A 234 -12.38 -8.83 3.05
C VAL A 234 -13.58 -8.38 3.89
N VAL A 235 -14.63 -7.84 3.24
CA VAL A 235 -15.76 -7.18 3.88
C VAL A 235 -16.38 -8.01 5.02
N ASP A 236 -16.60 -9.31 4.80
CA ASP A 236 -17.25 -10.17 5.80
C ASP A 236 -16.33 -10.56 6.99
N ARG A 237 -15.08 -10.13 6.97
CA ARG A 237 -14.08 -10.43 8.00
C ARG A 237 -13.61 -9.19 8.77
N LEU A 238 -14.05 -7.98 8.38
CA LEU A 238 -13.58 -6.71 8.93
C LEU A 238 -13.91 -6.53 10.41
N ASP A 239 -14.97 -7.12 10.89
CA ASP A 239 -15.36 -7.14 12.31
C ASP A 239 -14.39 -7.92 13.21
N ARG A 240 -13.45 -8.68 12.62
CA ARG A 240 -12.37 -9.34 13.35
C ARG A 240 -11.21 -8.41 13.68
N ILE A 241 -11.10 -7.26 13.02
CA ILE A 241 -10.01 -6.31 13.25
C ILE A 241 -10.28 -5.57 14.55
N ASP A 242 -9.42 -5.77 15.54
CA ASP A 242 -9.40 -5.07 16.83
C ASP A 242 -8.21 -4.10 16.96
N THR A 243 -7.30 -4.13 15.98
CA THR A 243 -6.17 -3.21 15.88
C THR A 243 -6.65 -1.80 15.54
N PRO A 244 -6.17 -0.75 16.24
CA PRO A 244 -6.47 0.64 15.88
C PRO A 244 -6.24 0.89 14.38
N THR A 245 -7.25 1.41 13.69
CA THR A 245 -7.23 1.54 12.22
C THR A 245 -7.54 2.96 11.79
N LEU A 246 -6.70 3.48 10.86
CA LEU A 246 -6.94 4.71 10.11
C LEU A 246 -7.24 4.35 8.65
N VAL A 247 -8.34 4.89 8.11
CA VAL A 247 -8.69 4.80 6.69
C VAL A 247 -8.43 6.14 6.04
N VAL A 248 -7.61 6.15 5.00
CA VAL A 248 -7.27 7.35 4.22
C VAL A 248 -7.79 7.22 2.80
N ALA A 249 -8.40 8.29 2.27
CA ALA A 249 -8.85 8.37 0.89
C ALA A 249 -8.66 9.80 0.34
N GLY A 250 -8.60 9.94 -0.98
CA GLY A 250 -8.69 11.23 -1.67
C GLY A 250 -10.13 11.54 -2.09
N GLU A 251 -10.46 12.82 -2.26
CA GLU A 251 -11.78 13.26 -2.75
C GLU A 251 -12.09 12.77 -4.17
N PHE A 252 -11.05 12.69 -5.03
CA PHE A 252 -11.15 12.28 -6.44
C PHE A 252 -10.56 10.89 -6.69
N ASP A 253 -10.38 10.10 -5.62
CA ASP A 253 -9.79 8.77 -5.63
C ASP A 253 -10.61 7.79 -6.48
N GLU A 254 -9.94 6.93 -7.25
CA GLU A 254 -10.58 5.78 -7.87
C GLU A 254 -11.12 4.77 -6.83
N ALA A 255 -10.48 4.70 -5.65
CA ALA A 255 -11.06 4.09 -4.47
C ALA A 255 -12.18 4.99 -3.92
N THR A 256 -13.34 4.98 -4.58
CA THR A 256 -14.49 5.80 -4.19
C THR A 256 -15.03 5.44 -2.80
N PRO A 257 -15.86 6.29 -2.16
CA PRO A 257 -16.45 5.98 -0.85
C PRO A 257 -17.07 4.58 -0.77
N ALA A 258 -17.76 4.11 -1.81
CA ALA A 258 -18.37 2.78 -1.83
C ALA A 258 -17.34 1.65 -1.62
N THR A 259 -16.08 1.85 -1.99
CA THR A 259 -15.03 0.83 -1.90
C THR A 259 -14.36 0.76 -0.53
N TRP A 260 -14.16 1.92 0.14
CA TRP A 260 -13.45 1.99 1.43
C TRP A 260 -14.37 2.19 2.66
N GLU A 261 -15.61 2.66 2.50
CA GLU A 261 -16.57 2.79 3.62
C GLU A 261 -16.76 1.49 4.42
N PRO A 262 -16.71 0.28 3.86
CA PRO A 262 -16.75 -0.93 4.66
C PRO A 262 -15.67 -0.99 5.75
N PHE A 263 -14.44 -0.50 5.49
CA PHE A 263 -13.39 -0.40 6.52
C PHE A 263 -13.82 0.53 7.65
N ALA A 264 -14.32 1.71 7.30
CA ALA A 264 -14.72 2.74 8.28
C ALA A 264 -15.92 2.33 9.13
N THR A 265 -16.85 1.56 8.57
CA THR A 265 -18.13 1.22 9.23
C THR A 265 -18.11 -0.11 9.96
N ARG A 266 -17.25 -1.06 9.56
CA ARG A 266 -17.22 -2.41 10.12
C ARG A 266 -16.05 -2.66 11.06
N ILE A 267 -14.95 -1.91 10.95
CA ILE A 267 -13.84 -2.01 11.90
C ILE A 267 -14.16 -1.16 13.13
N ALA A 268 -14.21 -1.80 14.29
CA ALA A 268 -14.54 -1.10 15.53
C ALA A 268 -13.52 -0.03 15.87
N GLY A 269 -13.96 1.23 16.00
CA GLY A 269 -13.07 2.35 16.35
C GLY A 269 -12.19 2.86 15.22
N ALA A 270 -12.43 2.42 13.97
CA ALA A 270 -11.73 2.99 12.82
C ALA A 270 -11.98 4.49 12.70
N THR A 271 -10.93 5.24 12.36
CA THR A 271 -11.00 6.67 12.04
C THR A 271 -10.78 6.87 10.55
N THR A 272 -11.35 7.93 9.98
CA THR A 272 -11.26 8.20 8.54
C THR A 272 -10.78 9.61 8.29
N HIS A 273 -9.89 9.78 7.29
CA HIS A 273 -9.47 11.06 6.80
C HIS A 273 -9.58 11.09 5.26
N VAL A 274 -10.42 11.98 4.74
CA VAL A 274 -10.57 12.22 3.29
C VAL A 274 -9.85 13.51 2.93
N PHE A 275 -8.86 13.42 2.05
CA PHE A 275 -8.05 14.56 1.61
C PHE A 275 -8.76 15.30 0.48
N ALA A 276 -9.22 16.51 0.77
CA ALA A 276 -9.86 17.38 -0.23
C ALA A 276 -8.88 17.74 -1.36
N GLY A 277 -9.34 17.65 -2.60
CA GLY A 277 -8.57 17.96 -3.80
C GLY A 277 -7.57 16.88 -4.24
N ALA A 278 -7.36 15.81 -3.45
CA ALA A 278 -6.46 14.72 -3.77
C ALA A 278 -7.17 13.54 -4.43
N SER A 279 -6.40 12.66 -5.09
CA SER A 279 -6.86 11.42 -5.69
C SER A 279 -6.20 10.19 -5.04
N HIS A 280 -5.91 9.14 -5.79
CA HIS A 280 -5.38 7.88 -5.27
C HIS A 280 -3.97 8.00 -4.67
N CYS A 281 -3.14 8.88 -5.19
CA CYS A 281 -1.78 9.09 -4.70
C CYS A 281 -1.67 10.28 -3.72
N VAL A 282 -2.50 10.32 -2.67
CA VAL A 282 -2.52 11.41 -1.66
C VAL A 282 -1.13 11.73 -1.14
N HIS A 283 -0.31 10.71 -0.86
CA HIS A 283 1.05 10.85 -0.36
C HIS A 283 2.01 11.56 -1.32
N LEU A 284 1.71 11.59 -2.62
CA LEU A 284 2.44 12.36 -3.64
C LEU A 284 1.82 13.73 -3.90
N GLU A 285 0.50 13.83 -3.82
CA GLU A 285 -0.25 15.04 -4.13
C GLU A 285 -0.23 16.06 -2.98
N GLN A 286 -0.30 15.58 -1.74
CA GLN A 286 -0.29 16.38 -0.51
C GLN A 286 0.67 15.78 0.54
N PRO A 287 1.97 15.65 0.21
CA PRO A 287 2.91 14.82 0.97
C PRO A 287 3.09 15.26 2.43
N GLU A 288 3.11 16.56 2.70
CA GLU A 288 3.33 17.10 4.04
C GLU A 288 2.12 16.87 4.94
N ILE A 289 0.90 17.14 4.42
CA ILE A 289 -0.34 16.96 5.18
C ILE A 289 -0.59 15.49 5.42
N PHE A 290 -0.34 14.64 4.40
CA PHE A 290 -0.44 13.18 4.53
C PHE A 290 0.49 12.66 5.64
N ARG A 291 1.78 12.99 5.61
CA ARG A 291 2.72 12.54 6.65
C ARG A 291 2.35 13.07 8.04
N ALA A 292 1.87 14.30 8.15
CA ALA A 292 1.42 14.86 9.43
C ALA A 292 0.25 14.07 10.01
N GLU A 293 -0.74 13.69 9.20
CA GLU A 293 -1.87 12.86 9.62
C GLU A 293 -1.43 11.47 10.05
N ILE A 294 -0.58 10.81 9.26
CA ILE A 294 0.00 9.50 9.62
C ILE A 294 0.79 9.62 10.92
N ALA A 295 1.71 10.58 11.04
CA ALA A 295 2.50 10.79 12.26
C ALA A 295 1.62 10.99 13.51
N HIS A 296 0.56 11.77 13.37
CA HIS A 296 -0.41 12.01 14.45
C HIS A 296 -1.11 10.71 14.87
N PHE A 297 -1.56 9.90 13.90
CA PHE A 297 -2.21 8.63 14.18
C PHE A 297 -1.25 7.64 14.86
N LEU A 298 -0.06 7.45 14.31
CA LEU A 298 0.95 6.51 14.84
C LEU A 298 1.34 6.86 16.29
N SER A 299 1.54 8.16 16.58
CA SER A 299 1.96 8.62 17.90
C SER A 299 0.99 8.29 19.04
N LYS A 300 -0.29 8.09 18.73
CA LYS A 300 -1.32 7.69 19.70
C LYS A 300 -1.24 6.21 20.08
N HIS A 301 -0.54 5.43 19.27
CA HIS A 301 -0.47 3.97 19.38
C HIS A 301 0.96 3.45 19.57
N ASP A 302 1.92 4.36 19.81
CA ASP A 302 3.27 4.04 20.26
C ASP A 302 3.25 3.44 21.68
N LEU A 303 4.37 2.85 22.12
CA LEU A 303 4.50 2.35 23.48
C LEU A 303 4.43 3.51 24.49
N SER A 304 3.66 3.33 25.54
CA SER A 304 3.67 4.28 26.65
C SER A 304 4.94 4.10 27.48
N THR A 305 5.43 5.17 28.10
CA THR A 305 6.59 5.11 29.01
C THR A 305 6.39 4.14 30.18
N HIS A 306 5.14 3.72 30.45
CA HIS A 306 4.82 2.73 31.49
C HIS A 306 5.07 1.28 31.03
N ASP A 307 5.01 1.00 29.72
CA ASP A 307 5.19 -0.35 29.17
C ASP A 307 6.66 -0.81 29.25
N TYR A 308 7.62 0.14 29.20
CA TYR A 308 9.05 -0.14 29.35
C TYR A 308 9.44 -0.66 30.72
N SER A 309 8.75 -0.25 31.80
CA SER A 309 9.12 -0.65 33.17
C SER A 309 8.82 -2.12 33.48
N THR A 310 8.07 -2.81 32.65
CA THR A 310 7.66 -4.21 32.87
C THR A 310 8.50 -5.22 32.08
N SER A 311 9.15 -4.84 30.97
CA SER A 311 10.01 -5.73 30.19
C SER A 311 11.39 -5.93 30.82
N ASP A 312 11.99 -4.88 31.41
CA ASP A 312 13.29 -4.96 32.09
C ASP A 312 13.29 -5.81 33.38
N ARG A 313 12.11 -6.18 33.90
CA ARG A 313 12.02 -7.00 35.14
C ARG A 313 12.01 -8.49 34.89
N ARG A 314 11.93 -8.97 33.65
CA ARG A 314 11.92 -10.41 33.34
C ARG A 314 13.31 -11.02 33.16
N ASP A 315 14.32 -10.21 32.85
CA ASP A 315 15.69 -10.71 32.61
C ASP A 315 16.62 -10.71 33.86
N LEU A 316 16.10 -10.32 35.03
CA LEU A 316 16.88 -10.31 36.28
C LEU A 316 16.53 -11.42 37.28
N THR A 317 15.70 -12.41 36.87
CA THR A 317 15.32 -13.52 37.76
C THR A 317 15.31 -14.88 37.02
N SER A 318 16.38 -15.18 36.31
CA SER A 318 16.65 -16.57 35.86
C SER A 318 18.12 -16.90 35.99
#